data_8b97e012370fd8c190bf455b39c77640
#
_entry.id   8b97e012370fd8c190bf455b39c77640
#
_cell.length_a   1.000
_cell.length_b   1.000
_cell.length_c   1.000
_cell.angle_alpha   90.00
_cell.angle_beta   90.00
_cell.angle_gamma   90.00
#
_symmetry.space_group_name_H-M   'P 1'
#
loop_
_entity.id
_entity.type
_entity.pdbx_description
1 polymer ?
#
loop_
_entity_poly.entity_id
_entity_poly.type
_entity_poly.pdbx_seq_one_letter_code
_entity_poly.pdbx_strand_id
1 'polypeptide(L)'
;MAVEEGLAPYIPYLFKGVFTGIESKRKKALPQDLLRSLMTASLDDPELRKTRQALCLMFQFCGMAFVDFAHLKKENVRGGVLEYKRQKTGTPMLIEVQSTAWESLRELSSDVGKDSPYLFPFLKGIKVGKEAYKEYTSALAHFNRNLKRLARVCGVSIPITSYSIRHSFAMILK
;
A
#
# COMPACT_ATOMS: atom_id res chain seq x y z
N MET A 1 20.87 8.88 -28.54
CA MET A 1 21.86 9.83 -27.95
C MET A 1 23.31 9.48 -28.34
N ALA A 2 24.05 8.59 -27.62
CA ALA A 2 25.49 8.40 -27.96
C ALA A 2 25.78 7.91 -29.41
N VAL A 3 24.86 7.14 -30.00
CA VAL A 3 24.94 6.71 -31.41
C VAL A 3 24.52 7.83 -32.34
N GLU A 4 23.51 8.60 -32.00
CA GLU A 4 23.00 9.75 -32.79
C GLU A 4 24.00 10.90 -32.81
N GLU A 5 24.78 11.06 -31.73
CA GLU A 5 25.87 12.06 -31.60
C GLU A 5 27.21 11.57 -32.18
N GLY A 6 27.24 10.36 -32.75
CA GLY A 6 28.47 9.81 -33.37
C GLY A 6 29.56 9.39 -32.38
N LEU A 7 29.24 9.35 -31.08
CA LEU A 7 30.17 9.00 -30.02
C LEU A 7 30.40 7.49 -29.88
N ALA A 8 29.50 6.67 -30.44
CA ALA A 8 29.62 5.22 -30.42
C ALA A 8 29.02 4.62 -31.72
N PRO A 9 29.62 3.52 -32.28
CA PRO A 9 29.04 2.84 -33.43
C PRO A 9 27.73 2.15 -33.05
N TYR A 10 26.74 2.14 -33.97
CA TYR A 10 25.54 1.34 -33.79
C TYR A 10 25.90 -0.14 -33.92
N ILE A 11 25.65 -0.90 -32.86
CA ILE A 11 25.80 -2.36 -32.84
C ILE A 11 24.40 -2.98 -32.75
N PRO A 12 23.90 -3.62 -33.82
CA PRO A 12 22.60 -4.32 -33.81
C PRO A 12 22.59 -5.38 -32.73
N TYR A 13 21.50 -5.42 -31.97
CA TYR A 13 21.30 -6.45 -30.95
C TYR A 13 22.36 -6.48 -29.81
N LEU A 14 23.01 -5.36 -29.50
CA LEU A 14 24.01 -5.25 -28.43
C LEU A 14 23.53 -5.90 -27.10
N PHE A 15 22.24 -5.82 -26.80
CA PHE A 15 21.64 -6.40 -25.60
C PHE A 15 20.88 -7.73 -25.86
N LYS A 16 21.05 -8.35 -27.05
CA LYS A 16 20.47 -9.67 -27.31
C LYS A 16 21.07 -10.69 -26.36
N GLY A 17 20.22 -11.35 -25.57
CA GLY A 17 20.67 -12.34 -24.58
C GLY A 17 21.05 -11.74 -23.22
N VAL A 18 21.04 -10.41 -23.05
CA VAL A 18 21.18 -9.80 -21.73
C VAL A 18 19.83 -9.89 -21.02
N PHE A 19 19.82 -10.56 -19.88
CA PHE A 19 18.63 -10.62 -19.02
C PHE A 19 18.35 -9.23 -18.43
N THR A 20 17.34 -8.54 -18.94
CA THR A 20 17.01 -7.15 -18.56
C THR A 20 15.98 -7.04 -17.42
N GLY A 21 15.56 -8.15 -16.85
CA GLY A 21 14.62 -8.13 -15.74
C GLY A 21 14.30 -9.51 -15.20
N ILE A 22 13.86 -9.56 -13.96
CA ILE A 22 13.26 -10.76 -13.35
C ILE A 22 11.85 -10.88 -13.93
N GLU A 23 11.50 -12.03 -14.52
CA GLU A 23 10.10 -12.33 -14.86
C GLU A 23 9.23 -12.09 -13.62
N SER A 24 8.49 -10.99 -13.62
CA SER A 24 7.59 -10.71 -12.52
C SER A 24 6.46 -11.74 -12.58
N LYS A 25 6.41 -12.64 -11.62
CA LYS A 25 5.24 -13.51 -11.44
C LYS A 25 4.00 -12.64 -11.50
N ARG A 26 3.06 -12.94 -12.41
CA ARG A 26 1.80 -12.21 -12.52
C ARG A 26 1.17 -12.06 -11.14
N LYS A 27 1.16 -10.85 -10.63
CA LYS A 27 0.52 -10.55 -9.34
C LYS A 27 -0.98 -10.63 -9.59
N LYS A 28 -1.62 -11.60 -8.97
CA LYS A 28 -3.05 -11.83 -9.15
C LYS A 28 -3.83 -10.85 -8.26
N ALA A 29 -4.80 -10.17 -8.85
CA ALA A 29 -5.85 -9.50 -8.09
C ALA A 29 -6.67 -10.56 -7.34
N LEU A 30 -7.21 -10.18 -6.19
CA LEU A 30 -8.13 -11.03 -5.47
C LEU A 30 -9.51 -10.98 -6.16
N PRO A 31 -10.20 -12.10 -6.30
CA PRO A 31 -11.62 -12.11 -6.66
C PRO A 31 -12.43 -11.24 -5.69
N GLN A 32 -13.49 -10.60 -6.19
CA GLN A 32 -14.30 -9.66 -5.42
C GLN A 32 -14.88 -10.30 -4.16
N ASP A 33 -15.35 -11.54 -4.24
CA ASP A 33 -15.94 -12.24 -3.10
C ASP A 33 -14.92 -12.52 -1.99
N LEU A 34 -13.69 -12.90 -2.37
CA LEU A 34 -12.61 -13.10 -1.40
C LEU A 34 -12.17 -11.77 -0.76
N LEU A 35 -12.12 -10.70 -1.55
CA LEU A 35 -11.82 -9.37 -1.01
C LEU A 35 -12.91 -8.94 -0.02
N ARG A 36 -14.19 -9.13 -0.37
CA ARG A 36 -15.33 -8.85 0.50
C ARG A 36 -15.24 -9.63 1.81
N SER A 37 -14.97 -10.94 1.77
CA SER A 37 -14.84 -11.75 2.97
C SER A 37 -13.73 -11.25 3.91
N LEU A 38 -12.60 -10.81 3.35
CA LEU A 38 -11.51 -10.20 4.13
C LEU A 38 -11.93 -8.89 4.78
N MET A 39 -12.69 -8.05 4.06
CA MET A 39 -13.11 -6.72 4.54
C MET A 39 -14.22 -6.78 5.59
N THR A 40 -15.08 -7.80 5.55
CA THR A 40 -16.24 -7.94 6.44
C THR A 40 -16.05 -8.96 7.55
N ALA A 41 -14.89 -9.62 7.64
CA ALA A 41 -14.60 -10.65 8.63
C ALA A 41 -14.80 -10.14 10.07
N SER A 42 -15.51 -10.91 10.89
CA SER A 42 -15.53 -10.70 12.34
C SER A 42 -14.26 -11.29 12.94
N LEU A 43 -13.57 -10.53 13.77
CA LEU A 43 -12.23 -10.87 14.27
C LEU A 43 -12.11 -10.54 15.75
N ASP A 44 -11.66 -11.49 16.55
CA ASP A 44 -11.38 -11.28 17.97
C ASP A 44 -9.98 -10.71 18.20
N ASP A 45 -9.01 -11.07 17.35
CA ASP A 45 -7.62 -10.59 17.44
C ASP A 45 -7.55 -9.09 17.08
N PRO A 46 -7.13 -8.21 18.02
CA PRO A 46 -7.03 -6.76 17.78
C PRO A 46 -6.07 -6.40 16.63
N GLU A 47 -4.96 -7.14 16.48
CA GLU A 47 -3.99 -6.89 15.41
C GLU A 47 -4.57 -7.24 14.03
N LEU A 48 -5.38 -8.28 13.95
CA LEU A 48 -6.07 -8.61 12.71
C LEU A 48 -7.20 -7.62 12.40
N ARG A 49 -7.90 -7.09 13.42
CA ARG A 49 -8.87 -5.99 13.23
C ARG A 49 -8.22 -4.76 12.64
N LYS A 50 -7.08 -4.30 13.19
CA LYS A 50 -6.31 -3.17 12.65
C LYS A 50 -5.84 -3.43 11.22
N THR A 51 -5.39 -4.66 10.94
CA THR A 51 -4.97 -5.06 9.59
C THR A 51 -6.13 -5.01 8.60
N ARG A 52 -7.32 -5.48 9.01
CA ARG A 52 -8.55 -5.39 8.21
C ARG A 52 -8.96 -3.93 7.97
N GLN A 53 -8.95 -3.09 9.00
CA GLN A 53 -9.26 -1.66 8.87
C GLN A 53 -8.32 -0.97 7.89
N ALA A 54 -7.01 -1.22 8.00
CA ALA A 54 -6.03 -0.70 7.07
C ALA A 54 -6.26 -1.19 5.63
N LEU A 55 -6.60 -2.48 5.45
CA LEU A 55 -6.97 -3.04 4.15
C LEU A 55 -8.19 -2.31 3.56
N CYS A 56 -9.25 -2.12 4.36
CA CYS A 56 -10.47 -1.41 3.95
C CYS A 56 -10.16 0.03 3.53
N LEU A 57 -9.41 0.77 4.35
CA LEU A 57 -9.02 2.15 4.05
C LEU A 57 -8.14 2.26 2.80
N MET A 58 -7.13 1.39 2.65
CA MET A 58 -6.30 1.37 1.45
C MET A 58 -7.12 1.13 0.18
N PHE A 59 -8.15 0.27 0.25
CA PHE A 59 -9.05 0.02 -0.86
C PHE A 59 -9.93 1.23 -1.14
N GLN A 60 -10.58 1.82 -0.13
CA GLN A 60 -11.44 3.02 -0.24
C GLN A 60 -10.65 4.25 -0.70
N PHE A 61 -9.37 4.35 -0.35
CA PHE A 61 -8.46 5.38 -0.84
C PHE A 61 -7.88 5.02 -2.23
N CYS A 62 -8.74 4.55 -3.12
CA CYS A 62 -8.41 4.27 -4.53
C CYS A 62 -7.28 3.25 -4.71
N GLY A 63 -7.26 2.20 -3.90
CA GLY A 63 -6.21 1.19 -3.95
C GLY A 63 -4.84 1.77 -3.59
N MET A 64 -4.77 2.62 -2.57
CA MET A 64 -3.56 3.27 -2.12
C MET A 64 -2.46 2.25 -1.82
N ALA A 65 -1.24 2.54 -2.24
CA ALA A 65 -0.08 1.70 -1.92
C ALA A 65 0.28 1.82 -0.44
N PHE A 66 0.76 0.73 0.18
CA PHE A 66 1.12 0.76 1.61
C PHE A 66 2.20 1.80 1.93
N VAL A 67 3.12 2.09 0.99
CA VAL A 67 4.12 3.14 1.19
C VAL A 67 3.47 4.51 1.37
N ASP A 68 2.49 4.84 0.54
CA ASP A 68 1.76 6.10 0.67
C ASP A 68 0.92 6.10 1.96
N PHE A 69 0.19 5.01 2.23
CA PHE A 69 -0.66 4.83 3.40
C PHE A 69 0.10 4.98 4.73
N ALA A 70 1.25 4.33 4.86
CA ALA A 70 2.05 4.39 6.08
C ALA A 70 2.66 5.78 6.34
N HIS A 71 2.90 6.57 5.28
CA HIS A 71 3.47 7.92 5.38
C HIS A 71 2.41 9.04 5.43
N LEU A 72 1.11 8.71 5.43
CA LEU A 72 0.08 9.73 5.61
C LEU A 72 0.27 10.44 6.95
N LYS A 73 0.14 11.75 6.91
CA LYS A 73 0.22 12.61 8.09
C LYS A 73 -1.18 13.06 8.53
N LYS A 74 -1.32 13.45 9.77
CA LYS A 74 -2.58 14.02 10.32
C LYS A 74 -3.06 15.21 9.50
N GLU A 75 -2.13 16.04 9.02
CA GLU A 75 -2.42 17.22 8.18
C GLU A 75 -2.95 16.89 6.78
N ASN A 76 -2.78 15.64 6.30
CA ASN A 76 -3.29 15.23 4.99
C ASN A 76 -4.82 15.10 4.93
N VAL A 77 -5.49 15.03 6.08
CA VAL A 77 -6.96 14.96 6.13
C VAL A 77 -7.52 16.30 6.60
N ARG A 78 -8.21 17.01 5.70
CA ARG A 78 -8.82 18.30 5.99
C ARG A 78 -10.18 18.41 5.29
N GLY A 79 -11.20 18.87 6.02
CA GLY A 79 -12.51 19.15 5.44
C GLY A 79 -13.17 17.95 4.72
N GLY A 80 -12.89 16.72 5.15
CA GLY A 80 -13.44 15.54 4.49
C GLY A 80 -12.64 15.05 3.28
N VAL A 81 -11.51 15.68 2.98
CA VAL A 81 -10.67 15.34 1.84
C VAL A 81 -9.30 14.88 2.33
N LEU A 82 -8.80 13.83 1.71
CA LEU A 82 -7.44 13.33 1.89
C LEU A 82 -6.58 13.85 0.74
N GLU A 83 -5.61 14.71 1.07
CA GLU A 83 -4.65 15.29 0.12
C GLU A 83 -3.23 14.82 0.46
N TYR A 84 -2.55 14.22 -0.52
CA TYR A 84 -1.18 13.76 -0.36
C TYR A 84 -0.42 13.70 -1.69
N LYS A 85 0.91 13.63 -1.62
CA LYS A 85 1.76 13.35 -2.80
C LYS A 85 2.24 11.91 -2.75
N ARG A 86 2.09 11.20 -3.87
CA ARG A 86 2.56 9.81 -3.97
C ARG A 86 4.07 9.72 -3.78
N GLN A 87 4.51 8.84 -2.90
CA GLN A 87 5.93 8.66 -2.56
C GLN A 87 6.80 8.28 -3.76
N LYS A 88 6.26 7.47 -4.69
CA LYS A 88 7.02 6.99 -5.84
C LYS A 88 7.14 8.02 -6.98
N THR A 89 6.13 8.84 -7.21
CA THR A 89 6.02 9.68 -8.42
C THR A 89 5.88 11.17 -8.13
N GLY A 90 5.69 11.56 -6.86
CA GLY A 90 5.39 12.94 -6.48
C GLY A 90 4.01 13.45 -6.97
N THR A 91 3.23 12.60 -7.62
CA THR A 91 1.92 12.99 -8.16
C THR A 91 0.98 13.40 -7.03
N PRO A 92 0.35 14.59 -7.06
CA PRO A 92 -0.65 14.98 -6.09
C PRO A 92 -1.90 14.12 -6.24
N MET A 93 -2.47 13.70 -5.13
CA MET A 93 -3.69 12.91 -5.04
C MET A 93 -4.67 13.62 -4.13
N LEU A 94 -5.92 13.66 -4.56
CA LEU A 94 -7.03 14.25 -3.82
C LEU A 94 -8.17 13.24 -3.80
N ILE A 95 -8.56 12.80 -2.61
CA ILE A 95 -9.54 11.73 -2.42
C ILE A 95 -10.57 12.20 -1.41
N GLU A 96 -11.84 12.21 -1.79
CA GLU A 96 -12.93 12.44 -0.85
C GLU A 96 -13.06 11.25 0.10
N VAL A 97 -13.04 11.52 1.40
CA VAL A 97 -13.18 10.49 2.43
C VAL A 97 -14.65 10.14 2.59
N GLN A 98 -15.04 8.98 2.07
CA GLN A 98 -16.40 8.48 2.14
C GLN A 98 -16.87 8.32 3.59
N SER A 99 -18.16 8.51 3.85
CA SER A 99 -18.74 8.39 5.20
C SER A 99 -18.42 7.06 5.88
N THR A 100 -18.41 5.97 5.11
CA THR A 100 -18.07 4.62 5.57
C THR A 100 -16.60 4.43 5.98
N ALA A 101 -15.71 5.33 5.58
CA ALA A 101 -14.29 5.27 5.93
C ALA A 101 -13.98 5.91 7.30
N TRP A 102 -14.83 6.84 7.76
CA TRP A 102 -14.53 7.65 8.94
C TRP A 102 -14.40 6.87 10.24
N GLU A 103 -15.21 5.84 10.43
CA GLU A 103 -15.12 4.99 11.62
C GLU A 103 -13.78 4.26 11.67
N SER A 104 -13.44 3.54 10.60
CA SER A 104 -12.16 2.84 10.49
C SER A 104 -10.96 3.78 10.57
N LEU A 105 -11.08 4.98 10.01
CA LEU A 105 -10.04 6.01 10.08
C LEU A 105 -9.83 6.47 11.52
N ARG A 106 -10.89 6.79 12.25
CA ARG A 106 -10.82 7.21 13.66
C ARG A 106 -10.25 6.11 14.55
N GLU A 107 -10.75 4.88 14.41
CA GLU A 107 -10.27 3.75 15.20
C GLU A 107 -8.79 3.48 14.96
N LEU A 108 -8.36 3.41 13.70
CA LEU A 108 -6.95 3.13 13.39
C LEU A 108 -6.02 4.29 13.78
N SER A 109 -6.49 5.54 13.74
CA SER A 109 -5.71 6.70 14.16
C SER A 109 -5.66 6.89 15.67
N SER A 110 -6.57 6.29 16.45
CA SER A 110 -6.57 6.41 17.92
C SER A 110 -5.34 5.82 18.59
N ASP A 111 -4.69 4.86 17.95
CA ASP A 111 -3.46 4.23 18.42
C ASP A 111 -2.18 5.06 18.20
N VAL A 112 -2.33 6.20 17.52
CA VAL A 112 -1.19 7.08 17.21
C VAL A 112 -0.89 8.01 18.37
N GLY A 113 0.36 8.03 18.82
CA GLY A 113 0.82 8.96 19.87
C GLY A 113 0.56 10.43 19.49
N LYS A 114 0.29 11.27 20.48
CA LYS A 114 -0.04 12.70 20.28
C LYS A 114 1.05 13.42 19.49
N ASP A 115 2.31 13.14 19.78
CA ASP A 115 3.47 13.78 19.16
C ASP A 115 3.86 13.20 17.79
N SER A 116 3.24 12.12 17.36
CA SER A 116 3.48 11.55 16.04
C SER A 116 2.83 12.41 14.95
N PRO A 117 3.56 12.76 13.87
CA PRO A 117 2.99 13.46 12.74
C PRO A 117 2.11 12.58 11.87
N TYR A 118 2.27 11.26 11.98
CA TYR A 118 1.59 10.29 11.12
C TYR A 118 0.12 10.12 11.47
N LEU A 119 -0.68 9.80 10.47
CA LEU A 119 -2.12 9.54 10.62
C LEU A 119 -2.39 8.16 11.22
N PHE A 120 -1.52 7.17 10.92
CA PHE A 120 -1.69 5.77 11.32
C PHE A 120 -0.46 5.23 12.04
N PRO A 121 -0.58 4.20 12.89
CA PRO A 121 0.47 3.73 13.80
C PRO A 121 1.48 2.78 13.14
N PHE A 122 1.83 2.99 11.86
CA PHE A 122 2.80 2.15 11.15
C PHE A 122 4.23 2.64 11.30
N LEU A 123 4.41 3.96 11.45
CA LEU A 123 5.70 4.60 11.62
C LEU A 123 5.70 5.36 12.95
N LYS A 124 6.80 5.27 13.72
CA LYS A 124 6.85 5.76 15.10
C LYS A 124 7.45 7.15 15.27
N GLY A 125 8.15 7.65 14.26
CA GLY A 125 8.82 8.93 14.43
C GLY A 125 9.40 9.49 13.14
N ILE A 126 9.93 10.70 13.24
CA ILE A 126 10.61 11.36 12.13
C ILE A 126 12.04 10.81 12.06
N LYS A 127 12.21 9.76 11.28
CA LYS A 127 13.52 9.19 10.94
C LYS A 127 13.90 9.59 9.53
N VAL A 128 15.18 9.62 9.24
CA VAL A 128 15.71 9.96 7.92
C VAL A 128 16.65 8.88 7.39
N GLY A 129 16.84 8.83 6.08
CA GLY A 129 17.80 7.97 5.43
C GLY A 129 17.55 6.47 5.69
N LYS A 130 18.62 5.75 6.00
CA LYS A 130 18.58 4.28 6.17
C LYS A 130 17.68 3.82 7.32
N GLU A 131 17.55 4.60 8.38
CA GLU A 131 16.70 4.22 9.53
C GLU A 131 15.22 4.34 9.19
N ALA A 132 14.81 5.39 8.48
CA ALA A 132 13.45 5.51 7.98
C ALA A 132 13.09 4.36 7.03
N TYR A 133 14.01 3.99 6.15
CA TYR A 133 13.82 2.84 5.26
C TYR A 133 13.68 1.52 6.02
N LYS A 134 14.51 1.26 7.04
CA LYS A 134 14.42 0.06 7.88
C LYS A 134 13.08 0.01 8.64
N GLU A 135 12.64 1.14 9.19
CA GLU A 135 11.36 1.21 9.89
C GLU A 135 10.20 0.89 8.95
N TYR A 136 10.15 1.53 7.78
CA TYR A 136 9.14 1.27 6.76
C TYR A 136 9.13 -0.19 6.30
N THR A 137 10.29 -0.77 6.00
CA THR A 137 10.37 -2.16 5.55
C THR A 137 9.93 -3.15 6.62
N SER A 138 10.23 -2.86 7.89
CA SER A 138 9.73 -3.64 9.03
C SER A 138 8.21 -3.54 9.16
N ALA A 139 7.64 -2.33 9.06
CA ALA A 139 6.20 -2.12 9.08
C ALA A 139 5.48 -2.84 7.93
N LEU A 140 6.03 -2.77 6.72
CA LEU A 140 5.50 -3.48 5.54
C LEU A 140 5.54 -5.00 5.74
N ALA A 141 6.65 -5.53 6.26
CA ALA A 141 6.79 -6.96 6.52
C ALA A 141 5.78 -7.43 7.59
N HIS A 142 5.59 -6.64 8.64
CA HIS A 142 4.60 -6.90 9.69
C HIS A 142 3.17 -6.90 9.12
N PHE A 143 2.80 -5.85 8.38
CA PHE A 143 1.50 -5.73 7.75
C PHE A 143 1.21 -6.90 6.80
N ASN A 144 2.16 -7.27 5.94
CA ASN A 144 2.00 -8.41 5.03
C ASN A 144 1.89 -9.75 5.76
N ARG A 145 2.56 -9.91 6.91
CA ARG A 145 2.41 -11.10 7.77
C ARG A 145 1.00 -11.19 8.34
N ASN A 146 0.47 -10.08 8.84
CA ASN A 146 -0.89 -10.04 9.37
C ASN A 146 -1.95 -10.19 8.29
N LEU A 147 -1.73 -9.67 7.08
CA LEU A 147 -2.60 -9.95 5.92
C LEU A 147 -2.67 -11.45 5.61
N LYS A 148 -1.55 -12.17 5.68
CA LYS A 148 -1.54 -13.62 5.49
C LYS A 148 -2.27 -14.37 6.62
N ARG A 149 -2.16 -13.89 7.87
CA ARG A 149 -2.92 -14.44 9.01
C ARG A 149 -4.41 -14.20 8.81
N LEU A 150 -4.80 -12.98 8.45
CA LEU A 150 -6.18 -12.62 8.13
C LEU A 150 -6.76 -13.50 7.02
N ALA A 151 -6.02 -13.69 5.93
CA ALA A 151 -6.41 -14.56 4.83
C ALA A 151 -6.67 -16.00 5.30
N ARG A 152 -5.82 -16.55 6.16
CA ARG A 152 -6.01 -17.91 6.72
C ARG A 152 -7.29 -18.00 7.57
N VAL A 153 -7.55 -17.02 8.43
CA VAL A 153 -8.76 -16.97 9.25
C VAL A 153 -10.01 -16.91 8.38
N CYS A 154 -9.96 -16.20 7.26
CA CYS A 154 -11.06 -16.09 6.30
C CYS A 154 -11.12 -17.24 5.28
N GLY A 155 -10.30 -18.30 5.41
CA GLY A 155 -10.29 -19.41 4.46
C GLY A 155 -9.75 -19.06 3.07
N VAL A 156 -9.02 -17.94 2.93
CA VAL A 156 -8.45 -17.50 1.65
C VAL A 156 -7.07 -18.12 1.44
N SER A 157 -6.96 -19.03 0.47
CA SER A 157 -5.73 -19.76 0.14
C SER A 157 -4.80 -19.01 -0.84
N ILE A 158 -5.29 -17.95 -1.48
CA ILE A 158 -4.51 -17.16 -2.45
C ILE A 158 -3.47 -16.31 -1.69
N PRO A 159 -2.20 -16.28 -2.14
CA PRO A 159 -1.20 -15.41 -1.54
C PRO A 159 -1.59 -13.94 -1.62
N ILE A 160 -1.70 -13.29 -0.47
CA ILE A 160 -2.07 -11.88 -0.34
C ILE A 160 -0.90 -11.04 0.17
N THR A 161 -0.76 -9.86 -0.38
CA THR A 161 0.14 -8.79 0.07
C THR A 161 -0.57 -7.44 -0.02
N SER A 162 0.00 -6.41 0.58
CA SER A 162 -0.49 -5.03 0.44
C SER A 162 -0.64 -4.60 -1.02
N TYR A 163 0.19 -5.13 -1.92
CA TYR A 163 0.11 -4.84 -3.34
C TYR A 163 -1.09 -5.51 -4.04
N SER A 164 -1.55 -6.66 -3.53
CA SER A 164 -2.75 -7.33 -4.05
C SER A 164 -4.00 -6.45 -3.92
N ILE A 165 -4.10 -5.65 -2.84
CA ILE A 165 -5.21 -4.70 -2.61
C ILE A 165 -5.33 -3.72 -3.77
N ARG A 166 -4.19 -3.11 -4.16
CA ARG A 166 -4.14 -2.17 -5.27
C ARG A 166 -4.52 -2.80 -6.61
N HIS A 167 -4.06 -4.03 -6.87
CA HIS A 167 -4.45 -4.76 -8.08
C HIS A 167 -5.93 -5.08 -8.11
N SER A 168 -6.50 -5.51 -6.97
CA SER A 168 -7.92 -5.81 -6.86
C SER A 168 -8.77 -4.56 -7.11
N PHE A 169 -8.40 -3.41 -6.55
CA PHE A 169 -9.06 -2.14 -6.82
C PHE A 169 -9.06 -1.81 -8.32
N ALA A 170 -7.89 -1.88 -8.97
CA ALA A 170 -7.77 -1.57 -10.38
C ALA A 170 -8.56 -2.54 -11.30
N MET A 171 -8.78 -3.78 -10.86
CA MET A 171 -9.55 -4.78 -11.62
C MET A 171 -11.07 -4.65 -11.44
N ILE A 172 -11.52 -4.19 -10.26
CA ILE A 172 -12.95 -4.02 -9.97
C ILE A 172 -13.53 -2.79 -10.67
N LEU A 173 -12.70 -1.77 -10.94
CA LEU A 173 -13.12 -0.55 -11.63
C LEU A 173 -13.04 -0.63 -13.17
N LYS A 174 -12.66 -1.76 -13.73
CA LYS A 174 -12.71 -2.02 -15.17
C LYS A 174 -14.05 -2.60 -15.58
#